data_d9e10fdc2ae5e1b351582dea339783e0
#
_entry.id   d9e10fdc2ae5e1b351582dea339783e0
#
_cell.length_a   1.000
_cell.length_b   1.000
_cell.length_c   1.000
_cell.angle_alpha   90.00
_cell.angle_beta   90.00
_cell.angle_gamma   90.00
#
_symmetry.space_group_name_H-M   'P 1'
#
loop_
_entity.id
_entity.type
_entity.pdbx_description
1 polymer ?
#
loop_
_entity_poly.entity_id
_entity_poly.type
_entity_poly.pdbx_seq_one_letter_code
_entity_poly.pdbx_strand_id
1 'polypeptide(L)'
;QGQGTFYKKNFSDTRRGDEGNYFKFMYNDRWTPDNPNGSNPRPWNRDSPYWIPMENTFWWDNTAYLRLKNLMLSYNIPNKYYKSVGISNINVYFTGNNLAYLYSATDKFDPEVDGVNSYPTMKTFAFGANINF
;
A
#
# COMPACT_ATOMS: atom_id res chain seq x y z
N GLN A 1 -6.12 -10.19 5.03
CA GLN A 1 -6.67 -10.39 3.68
C GLN A 1 -7.67 -9.30 3.39
N GLY A 2 -7.61 -8.72 2.21
CA GLY A 2 -8.59 -7.76 1.73
C GLY A 2 -8.84 -7.96 0.23
N GLN A 3 -10.05 -7.65 -0.19
CA GLN A 3 -10.48 -7.72 -1.57
C GLN A 3 -11.37 -6.53 -1.87
N GLY A 4 -11.17 -5.92 -3.02
CA GLY A 4 -11.99 -4.81 -3.45
C GLY A 4 -11.66 -4.36 -4.85
N THR A 5 -12.39 -3.38 -5.31
CA THR A 5 -12.19 -2.72 -6.60
C THR A 5 -11.87 -1.27 -6.35
N PHE A 6 -10.74 -0.81 -6.85
CA PHE A 6 -10.30 0.56 -6.71
C PHE A 6 -10.66 1.39 -7.93
N TYR A 7 -11.27 2.53 -7.70
CA TYR A 7 -11.63 3.46 -8.76
C TYR A 7 -10.49 4.45 -9.02
N LYS A 8 -9.95 4.45 -10.24
CA LYS A 8 -8.81 5.28 -10.66
C LYS A 8 -9.11 6.78 -10.80
N LYS A 9 -10.14 7.29 -10.16
CA LYS A 9 -10.58 8.69 -10.28
C LYS A 9 -9.43 9.69 -10.14
N ASN A 10 -8.55 9.46 -9.16
CA ASN A 10 -7.42 10.34 -8.88
C ASN A 10 -6.37 10.34 -10.00
N PHE A 11 -6.30 9.28 -10.80
CA PHE A 11 -5.44 9.25 -11.98
C PHE A 11 -6.01 10.08 -13.12
N SER A 12 -7.33 10.17 -13.22
CA SER A 12 -7.99 10.93 -14.27
C SER A 12 -7.91 12.44 -14.05
N ASP A 13 -7.76 12.90 -12.80
CA ASP A 13 -7.63 14.31 -12.48
C ASP A 13 -6.25 14.89 -12.82
N THR A 14 -5.28 14.05 -13.13
CA THR A 14 -3.94 14.44 -13.58
C THR A 14 -3.87 14.69 -15.10
N ARG A 15 -4.98 14.88 -15.77
CA ARG A 15 -5.07 15.03 -17.24
C ARG A 15 -4.52 16.34 -17.77
N ARG A 16 -4.54 17.40 -16.97
CA ARG A 16 -3.94 18.69 -17.33
C ARG A 16 -2.47 18.68 -16.95
N GLY A 17 -1.60 18.99 -17.89
CA GLY A 17 -0.18 19.14 -17.62
C GLY A 17 0.16 20.33 -16.72
N ASP A 18 -0.81 21.23 -16.50
CA ASP A 18 -0.73 22.42 -15.66
C ASP A 18 -1.34 22.24 -14.26
N GLU A 19 -2.12 21.18 -14.04
CA GLU A 19 -2.86 20.93 -12.79
C GLU A 19 -2.53 19.57 -12.16
N GLY A 20 -1.31 19.28 -11.86
CA GLY A 20 -0.98 18.07 -11.11
C GLY A 20 0.10 17.19 -11.72
N ASN A 21 0.45 16.15 -11.01
CA ASN A 21 1.48 15.19 -11.40
C ASN A 21 0.89 14.07 -12.26
N TYR A 22 1.59 13.72 -13.31
CA TYR A 22 1.27 12.60 -14.17
C TYR A 22 2.09 11.38 -13.78
N PHE A 23 1.43 10.25 -13.55
CA PHE A 23 2.16 9.02 -13.22
C PHE A 23 2.96 8.51 -14.42
N LYS A 24 4.21 8.15 -14.18
CA LYS A 24 5.12 7.69 -15.23
C LYS A 24 4.58 6.49 -16.02
N PHE A 25 3.91 5.53 -15.35
CA PHE A 25 3.33 4.38 -16.02
C PHE A 25 2.17 4.78 -16.96
N MET A 26 1.36 5.77 -16.60
CA MET A 26 0.30 6.30 -17.47
C MET A 26 0.90 7.07 -18.65
N TYR A 27 1.94 7.85 -18.41
CA TYR A 27 2.62 8.59 -19.46
C TYR A 27 3.25 7.66 -20.50
N ASN A 28 3.95 6.61 -20.04
CA ASN A 28 4.65 5.69 -20.94
C ASN A 28 3.70 4.85 -21.80
N ASP A 29 2.53 4.51 -21.25
CA ASP A 29 1.53 3.66 -21.89
C ASP A 29 0.30 4.43 -22.38
N ARG A 30 0.44 5.73 -22.60
CA ARG A 30 -0.65 6.53 -23.15
C ARG A 30 -0.80 6.30 -24.66
N TRP A 31 -2.03 6.38 -25.11
CA TRP A 31 -2.30 6.40 -26.53
C TRP A 31 -1.72 7.67 -27.18
N THR A 32 -0.97 7.52 -28.26
CA THR A 32 -0.50 8.58 -29.16
C THR A 32 -0.52 8.05 -30.58
N PRO A 33 -0.44 8.91 -31.62
CA PRO A 33 -0.28 8.43 -33.00
C PRO A 33 0.94 7.51 -33.18
N ASP A 34 2.01 7.72 -32.40
CA ASP A 34 3.21 6.90 -32.42
C ASP A 34 3.10 5.66 -31.51
N ASN A 35 2.13 5.60 -30.62
CA ASN A 35 1.81 4.47 -29.75
C ASN A 35 0.30 4.16 -29.78
N PRO A 36 -0.23 3.65 -30.90
CA PRO A 36 -1.66 3.42 -31.06
C PRO A 36 -2.22 2.29 -30.17
N ASN A 37 -1.35 1.45 -29.61
CA ASN A 37 -1.71 0.35 -28.70
C ASN A 37 -1.63 0.73 -27.23
N GLY A 38 -1.38 1.99 -26.91
CA GLY A 38 -1.34 2.46 -25.51
C GLY A 38 -2.68 2.24 -24.81
N SER A 39 -2.64 1.65 -23.61
CA SER A 39 -3.85 1.31 -22.81
C SER A 39 -4.42 2.49 -22.04
N ASN A 40 -3.68 3.58 -21.90
CA ASN A 40 -4.13 4.78 -21.22
C ASN A 40 -4.50 5.88 -22.21
N PRO A 41 -5.56 6.66 -21.94
CA PRO A 41 -5.90 7.79 -22.78
C PRO A 41 -4.80 8.85 -22.74
N ARG A 42 -4.66 9.60 -23.82
CA ARG A 42 -3.80 10.78 -23.83
C ARG A 42 -4.34 11.86 -22.89
N PRO A 43 -3.46 12.69 -22.31
CA PRO A 43 -3.89 13.89 -21.58
C PRO A 43 -4.77 14.77 -22.47
N TRP A 44 -5.85 15.28 -21.91
CA TRP A 44 -6.77 16.14 -22.62
C TRP A 44 -7.14 17.35 -21.77
N ASN A 45 -7.48 18.47 -22.41
CA ASN A 45 -7.93 19.65 -21.68
C ASN A 45 -9.32 19.38 -21.06
N ARG A 46 -9.55 19.78 -19.80
CA ARG A 46 -10.83 19.64 -19.10
C ARG A 46 -12.01 20.33 -19.77
N ASP A 47 -11.75 21.41 -20.50
CA ASP A 47 -12.78 22.18 -21.19
C ASP A 47 -13.31 21.48 -22.44
N SER A 48 -12.77 20.33 -22.76
CA SER A 48 -13.24 19.53 -23.88
C SER A 48 -14.60 18.86 -23.56
N PRO A 49 -15.56 18.87 -24.51
CA PRO A 49 -16.83 18.14 -24.37
C PRO A 49 -16.65 16.61 -24.28
N TYR A 50 -15.44 16.11 -24.50
CA TYR A 50 -15.06 14.71 -24.33
C TYR A 50 -14.68 14.34 -22.90
N TRP A 51 -15.28 14.98 -21.92
CA TRP A 51 -15.23 14.55 -20.52
C TRP A 51 -15.78 13.12 -20.44
N ILE A 52 -14.88 12.16 -20.25
CA ILE A 52 -15.30 10.78 -20.04
C ILE A 52 -15.91 10.71 -18.64
N PRO A 53 -17.19 10.29 -18.51
CA PRO A 53 -17.78 10.03 -17.21
C PRO A 53 -16.88 9.07 -16.43
N MET A 54 -16.56 9.42 -15.21
CA MET A 54 -15.58 8.68 -14.41
C MET A 54 -16.09 7.32 -13.93
N GLU A 55 -17.37 7.05 -14.10
CA GLU A 55 -18.04 5.82 -13.65
C GLU A 55 -18.09 4.78 -14.76
N ASN A 56 -16.93 4.30 -15.16
CA ASN A 56 -16.84 3.16 -16.07
C ASN A 56 -15.78 2.16 -15.62
N THR A 57 -15.86 0.93 -16.10
CA THR A 57 -14.98 -0.17 -15.69
C THR A 57 -13.52 0.02 -16.08
N PHE A 58 -13.22 0.92 -17.02
CA PHE A 58 -11.85 1.27 -17.39
C PHE A 58 -11.05 1.83 -16.20
N TRP A 59 -11.72 2.55 -15.29
CA TRP A 59 -11.09 3.17 -14.12
C TRP A 59 -11.01 2.26 -12.91
N TRP A 60 -11.47 1.03 -13.02
CA TRP A 60 -11.51 0.08 -11.93
C TRP A 60 -10.30 -0.86 -11.98
N ASP A 61 -9.61 -1.00 -10.87
CA ASP A 61 -8.53 -1.95 -10.67
C ASP A 61 -8.90 -2.99 -9.61
N ASN A 62 -8.40 -4.20 -9.79
CA ASN A 62 -8.54 -5.23 -8.78
C ASN A 62 -7.57 -4.92 -7.62
N THR A 63 -8.10 -4.80 -6.41
CA THR A 63 -7.35 -4.52 -5.19
C THR A 63 -7.30 -5.73 -4.24
N ALA A 64 -7.41 -6.94 -4.77
CA ALA A 64 -7.25 -8.14 -3.94
C ALA A 64 -5.81 -8.23 -3.40
N TYR A 65 -5.66 -8.50 -2.11
CA TYR A 65 -4.37 -8.63 -1.47
C TYR A 65 -4.37 -9.60 -0.29
N LEU A 66 -3.19 -10.09 0.05
CA LEU A 66 -2.90 -10.84 1.27
C LEU A 66 -1.70 -10.20 1.96
N ARG A 67 -1.90 -9.69 3.17
CA ARG A 67 -0.89 -8.97 3.95
C ARG A 67 -0.64 -9.62 5.28
N LEU A 68 0.64 -9.75 5.64
CA LEU A 68 1.06 -10.06 7.00
C LEU A 68 1.03 -8.77 7.83
N LYS A 69 -0.08 -8.55 8.54
CA LYS A 69 -0.31 -7.32 9.32
C LYS A 69 0.42 -7.32 10.63
N ASN A 70 0.29 -8.38 11.40
CA ASN A 70 0.86 -8.45 12.74
C ASN A 70 1.63 -9.75 12.91
N LEU A 71 2.83 -9.63 13.44
CA LEU A 71 3.64 -10.75 13.93
C LEU A 71 4.13 -10.41 15.32
N MET A 72 3.89 -11.32 16.27
CA MET A 72 4.43 -11.22 17.61
C MET A 72 5.17 -12.51 17.93
N LEU A 73 6.42 -12.36 18.32
CA LEU A 73 7.26 -13.44 18.84
C LEU A 73 7.64 -13.08 20.25
N SER A 74 7.46 -13.99 21.20
CA SER A 74 7.89 -13.80 22.57
C SER A 74 8.61 -15.04 23.09
N TYR A 75 9.59 -14.81 23.95
CA TYR A 75 10.38 -15.86 24.53
C TYR A 75 10.60 -15.60 26.02
N ASN A 76 10.22 -16.57 26.86
CA ASN A 76 10.52 -16.55 28.27
C ASN A 76 11.91 -17.12 28.47
N ILE A 77 12.81 -16.31 29.01
CA ILE A 77 14.16 -16.76 29.33
C ILE A 77 14.08 -17.78 30.48
N PRO A 78 14.75 -18.93 30.38
CA PRO A 78 14.72 -19.92 31.45
C PRO A 78 15.27 -19.38 32.79
N ASN A 79 14.56 -19.61 33.85
CA ASN A 79 14.83 -19.14 35.21
C ASN A 79 16.27 -19.43 35.70
N LYS A 80 16.88 -20.51 35.23
CA LYS A 80 18.26 -20.89 35.57
C LYS A 80 19.32 -19.79 35.33
N TYR A 81 19.06 -18.84 34.46
CA TYR A 81 20.01 -17.78 34.08
C TYR A 81 19.94 -16.56 35.00
N TYR A 82 18.85 -16.34 35.70
CA TYR A 82 18.63 -15.10 36.46
C TYR A 82 18.17 -15.32 37.92
N LYS A 83 17.94 -16.56 38.32
CA LYS A 83 17.46 -16.90 39.69
C LYS A 83 18.32 -16.33 40.83
N SER A 84 19.64 -16.19 40.60
CA SER A 84 20.57 -15.70 41.61
C SER A 84 20.52 -14.19 41.86
N VAL A 85 19.84 -13.43 41.02
CA VAL A 85 19.76 -11.94 41.10
C VAL A 85 18.41 -11.44 41.57
N GLY A 86 17.52 -12.30 42.08
CA GLY A 86 16.22 -11.90 42.62
C GLY A 86 15.14 -11.57 41.58
N ILE A 87 15.37 -11.93 40.33
CA ILE A 87 14.42 -11.75 39.26
C ILE A 87 13.50 -12.96 39.18
N SER A 88 12.18 -12.70 39.08
CA SER A 88 11.15 -13.75 39.03
C SER A 88 10.89 -14.25 37.61
N ASN A 89 10.90 -13.34 36.64
CA ASN A 89 10.63 -13.67 35.25
C ASN A 89 11.24 -12.65 34.28
N ILE A 90 11.78 -13.15 33.17
CA ILE A 90 12.20 -12.31 32.03
C ILE A 90 11.55 -12.84 30.78
N ASN A 91 10.76 -11.97 30.12
CA ASN A 91 10.17 -12.23 28.83
C ASN A 91 10.68 -11.20 27.84
N VAL A 92 11.26 -11.65 26.73
CA VAL A 92 11.63 -10.80 25.60
C VAL A 92 10.66 -10.98 24.47
N TYR A 93 10.33 -9.90 23.78
CA TYR A 93 9.40 -9.97 22.66
C TYR A 93 9.82 -9.09 21.50
N PHE A 94 9.40 -9.52 20.33
CA PHE A 94 9.46 -8.78 19.09
C PHE A 94 8.05 -8.65 18.53
N THR A 95 7.68 -7.45 18.11
CA THR A 95 6.43 -7.20 17.38
C THR A 95 6.74 -6.50 16.07
N GLY A 96 6.04 -6.91 15.03
CA GLY A 96 6.11 -6.26 13.75
C GLY A 96 4.69 -6.03 13.21
N ASN A 97 4.44 -4.82 12.70
CA ASN A 97 3.17 -4.46 12.09
C ASN A 97 3.37 -4.09 10.62
N ASN A 98 2.37 -4.45 9.79
CA ASN A 98 2.34 -4.17 8.36
C ASN A 98 3.59 -4.68 7.61
N LEU A 99 4.02 -5.90 7.91
CA LEU A 99 5.34 -6.41 7.53
C LEU A 99 5.52 -6.60 6.03
N ALA A 100 4.59 -7.27 5.38
CA ALA A 100 4.72 -7.58 3.96
C ALA A 100 3.38 -7.88 3.30
N TYR A 101 3.27 -7.57 2.03
CA TYR A 101 2.28 -8.18 1.15
C TYR A 101 2.81 -9.56 0.71
N LEU A 102 2.05 -10.60 0.98
CA LEU A 102 2.29 -11.95 0.49
C LEU A 102 1.73 -12.12 -0.92
N TYR A 103 0.70 -11.35 -1.22
CA TYR A 103 0.08 -11.25 -2.54
C TYR A 103 -0.54 -9.86 -2.70
N SER A 104 -0.44 -9.28 -3.89
CA SER A 104 -1.17 -8.09 -4.30
C SER A 104 -1.53 -8.21 -5.79
N ALA A 105 -2.77 -7.92 -6.13
CA ALA A 105 -3.23 -7.90 -7.52
C ALA A 105 -2.76 -6.65 -8.27
N THR A 106 -2.34 -5.60 -7.56
CA THR A 106 -1.78 -4.38 -8.12
C THR A 106 -0.43 -4.06 -7.48
N ASP A 107 0.48 -3.52 -8.27
CA ASP A 107 1.79 -2.99 -7.87
C ASP A 107 1.87 -1.46 -7.99
N LYS A 108 0.80 -0.84 -8.48
CA LYS A 108 0.76 0.60 -8.80
C LYS A 108 0.57 1.47 -7.57
N PHE A 109 -0.10 0.96 -6.55
CA PHE A 109 -0.44 1.66 -5.31
C PHE A 109 -0.69 0.66 -4.18
N ASP A 110 -0.71 1.15 -2.95
CA ASP A 110 -1.08 0.32 -1.78
C ASP A 110 -2.59 -0.01 -1.85
N PRO A 111 -2.99 -1.28 -1.98
CA PRO A 111 -4.39 -1.66 -2.15
C PRO A 111 -5.24 -1.45 -0.88
N GLU A 112 -4.63 -1.15 0.25
CA GLU A 112 -5.31 -0.95 1.53
C GLU A 112 -5.63 0.51 1.81
N VAL A 113 -4.98 1.45 1.11
CA VAL A 113 -5.24 2.88 1.27
C VAL A 113 -6.24 3.38 0.24
N ASP A 114 -7.10 4.28 0.69
CA ASP A 114 -8.12 4.88 -0.15
C ASP A 114 -7.50 6.07 -0.92
N GLY A 115 -7.20 5.81 -2.18
CA GLY A 115 -6.67 6.80 -3.11
C GLY A 115 -5.15 6.92 -3.16
N VAL A 116 -4.66 7.38 -4.31
CA VAL A 116 -3.23 7.51 -4.62
C VAL A 116 -2.52 8.64 -3.88
N ASN A 117 -3.28 9.57 -3.32
CA ASN A 117 -2.76 10.70 -2.54
C ASN A 117 -2.73 10.40 -1.04
N SER A 118 -3.16 9.21 -0.63
CA SER A 118 -3.14 8.81 0.77
C SER A 118 -1.73 8.44 1.21
N TYR A 119 -1.44 8.70 2.48
CA TYR A 119 -0.14 8.35 3.04
C TYR A 119 0.04 6.83 3.08
N PRO A 120 1.16 6.28 2.61
CA PRO A 120 1.38 4.84 2.60
C PRO A 120 1.42 4.27 4.02
N THR A 121 0.93 3.06 4.18
CA THR A 121 0.91 2.36 5.47
C THR A 121 2.33 2.05 5.93
N MET A 122 2.71 2.53 7.12
CA MET A 122 4.05 2.36 7.66
C MET A 122 4.27 0.94 8.20
N LYS A 123 5.47 0.42 7.98
CA LYS A 123 5.96 -0.78 8.66
C LYS A 123 6.58 -0.37 9.99
N THR A 124 6.21 -1.06 11.05
CA THR A 124 6.77 -0.83 12.39
C THR A 124 7.34 -2.10 12.98
N PHE A 125 8.47 -1.95 13.66
CA PHE A 125 9.14 -3.02 14.41
C PHE A 125 9.40 -2.53 15.82
N ALA A 126 9.08 -3.35 16.81
CA ALA A 126 9.39 -3.06 18.20
C ALA A 126 10.00 -4.28 18.88
N PHE A 127 10.99 -4.01 19.72
CA PHE A 127 11.63 -4.99 20.60
C PHE A 127 11.41 -4.54 22.03
N GLY A 128 11.12 -5.47 22.91
CA GLY A 128 10.93 -5.15 24.31
C GLY A 128 11.26 -6.32 25.22
N ALA A 129 11.40 -6.01 26.49
CA ALA A 129 11.59 -6.98 27.56
C ALA A 129 10.73 -6.60 28.75
N ASN A 130 10.05 -7.59 29.33
CA ASN A 130 9.36 -7.49 30.61
C ASN A 130 10.19 -8.21 31.65
N ILE A 131 10.57 -7.50 32.70
CA ILE A 131 11.36 -8.04 33.81
C ILE A 131 10.54 -7.88 35.10
N ASN A 132 10.27 -8.98 35.77
CA ASN A 132 9.56 -9.03 37.03
C ASN A 132 10.54 -9.42 38.12
N PHE A 133 10.50 -8.68 39.22
CA PHE A 133 11.33 -8.89 40.41
C PHE A 133 10.58 -9.64 41.52
#